data_c53b112132aced0ecda76553afd22bf6
#
_entry.id   c53b112132aced0ecda76553afd22bf6
#
_cell.length_a   1.000
_cell.length_b   1.000
_cell.length_c   1.000
_cell.angle_alpha   90.00
_cell.angle_beta   90.00
_cell.angle_gamma   90.00
#
_symmetry.space_group_name_H-M   'P 1'
#
loop_
_entity.id
_entity.type
_entity.pdbx_description
1 polymer ?
#
loop_
_entity_poly.entity_id
_entity_poly.type
_entity_poly.pdbx_seq_one_letter_code
_entity_poly.pdbx_strand_id
1 'polypeptide(L)'
;MPISSLTSQASANGTALAAQSPIVFLHIPKTAGQTIHNALAAMVGGRHVSPIRTHTQAPGDAPQMPAGYALYSGHIDWTELETLPGGRFTFTVLRDPRERIASFYFFLLKEAEALDRDALERPENHGKKLILQRSAEEYFFGGPAGFNAFIRDHYDNFYVSYLATRKMRGRPELRDLTAAQRLEKALANTSHIDRIYPISGLGQLEADIAARFGAQISVTGTYVNAGPMAREQSRWPKLLNRIATDRGRADLEAFAEGDLELMERLGVST
;
A
#
# COMPACT_ATOMS: atom_id res chain seq x y z
N MET A 1 24.03 21.77 -16.88
CA MET A 1 22.74 22.37 -16.47
C MET A 1 22.83 22.69 -14.99
N PRO A 2 22.58 23.92 -14.54
CA PRO A 2 22.69 24.22 -13.12
C PRO A 2 21.54 23.57 -12.34
N ILE A 3 21.85 22.94 -11.23
CA ILE A 3 20.94 22.30 -10.29
C ILE A 3 19.79 23.26 -9.84
N SER A 4 20.06 24.56 -9.85
CA SER A 4 19.12 25.64 -9.53
C SER A 4 17.90 25.71 -10.46
N SER A 5 18.01 25.37 -11.74
CA SER A 5 16.91 25.44 -12.70
C SER A 5 15.93 24.28 -12.55
N LEU A 6 16.42 23.08 -12.24
CA LEU A 6 15.58 21.90 -12.00
C LEU A 6 14.77 22.04 -10.70
N THR A 7 15.37 22.60 -9.66
CA THR A 7 14.69 22.83 -8.37
C THR A 7 13.60 23.90 -8.49
N SER A 8 13.83 24.95 -9.31
CA SER A 8 12.85 26.00 -9.55
C SER A 8 11.64 25.49 -10.34
N GLN A 9 11.86 24.64 -11.35
CA GLN A 9 10.79 24.09 -12.18
C GLN A 9 9.92 23.09 -11.39
N ALA A 10 10.53 22.19 -10.61
CA ALA A 10 9.81 21.27 -9.73
C ALA A 10 8.96 22.02 -8.69
N SER A 11 9.47 23.15 -8.18
CA SER A 11 8.76 24.00 -7.23
C SER A 11 7.54 24.72 -7.84
N ALA A 12 7.67 25.25 -9.05
CA ALA A 12 6.56 25.90 -9.76
C ALA A 12 5.46 24.90 -10.13
N ASN A 13 5.86 23.73 -10.61
CA ASN A 13 4.93 22.63 -10.91
C ASN A 13 4.19 22.16 -9.66
N GLY A 14 4.88 21.97 -8.53
CA GLY A 14 4.28 21.56 -7.27
C GLY A 14 3.23 22.53 -6.76
N THR A 15 3.47 23.83 -6.87
CA THR A 15 2.51 24.86 -6.45
C THR A 15 1.24 24.84 -7.31
N ALA A 16 1.38 24.73 -8.63
CA ALA A 16 0.23 24.65 -9.53
C ALA A 16 -0.59 23.37 -9.31
N LEU A 17 0.07 22.22 -9.11
CA LEU A 17 -0.59 20.95 -8.83
C LEU A 17 -1.33 20.96 -7.48
N ALA A 18 -0.74 21.54 -6.45
CA ALA A 18 -1.38 21.65 -5.13
C ALA A 18 -2.71 22.42 -5.19
N ALA A 19 -2.78 23.43 -6.04
CA ALA A 19 -3.95 24.31 -6.15
C ALA A 19 -5.08 23.71 -7.01
N GLN A 20 -4.76 22.92 -8.04
CA GLN A 20 -5.71 22.53 -9.08
C GLN A 20 -5.82 21.03 -9.34
N SER A 21 -4.71 20.31 -9.31
CA SER A 21 -4.64 18.92 -9.77
C SER A 21 -3.70 18.08 -8.92
N PRO A 22 -3.94 17.93 -7.61
CA PRO A 22 -3.08 17.12 -6.77
C PRO A 22 -3.08 15.65 -7.19
N ILE A 23 -1.97 14.98 -6.95
CA ILE A 23 -1.81 13.55 -7.14
C ILE A 23 -2.08 12.84 -5.83
N VAL A 24 -2.95 11.84 -5.85
CA VAL A 24 -3.27 11.00 -4.71
C VAL A 24 -2.87 9.56 -5.02
N PHE A 25 -1.78 9.12 -4.45
CA PHE A 25 -1.33 7.74 -4.55
C PHE A 25 -1.75 6.98 -3.28
N LEU A 26 -2.83 6.21 -3.39
CA LEU A 26 -3.30 5.31 -2.34
C LEU A 26 -2.35 4.11 -2.27
N HIS A 27 -1.27 4.29 -1.49
CA HIS A 27 -0.16 3.36 -1.43
C HIS A 27 -0.50 2.15 -0.56
N ILE A 28 -0.81 1.05 -1.19
CA ILE A 28 -0.98 -0.25 -0.53
C ILE A 28 0.40 -0.85 -0.18
N PRO A 29 0.59 -1.39 1.04
CA PRO A 29 1.87 -2.02 1.41
C PRO A 29 2.28 -3.14 0.45
N LYS A 30 3.56 -3.13 0.03
CA LYS A 30 4.21 -4.18 -0.79
C LYS A 30 3.80 -4.21 -2.28
N THR A 31 3.34 -3.08 -2.82
CA THR A 31 3.01 -2.88 -4.23
C THR A 31 3.92 -1.85 -4.93
N ALA A 32 5.22 -1.87 -4.67
CA ALA A 32 6.26 -0.95 -5.22
C ALA A 32 6.14 0.52 -4.78
N GLY A 33 5.36 0.81 -3.74
CA GLY A 33 4.99 2.17 -3.39
C GLY A 33 6.14 3.10 -3.04
N GLN A 34 7.25 2.64 -2.46
CA GLN A 34 8.40 3.50 -2.14
C GLN A 34 9.06 4.06 -3.41
N THR A 35 9.21 3.22 -4.44
CA THR A 35 9.75 3.63 -5.74
C THR A 35 8.87 4.69 -6.39
N ILE A 36 7.55 4.44 -6.43
CA ILE A 36 6.57 5.37 -7.00
C ILE A 36 6.55 6.68 -6.21
N HIS A 37 6.50 6.61 -4.88
CA HIS A 37 6.54 7.79 -4.03
C HIS A 37 7.76 8.67 -4.30
N ASN A 38 8.95 8.07 -4.34
CA ASN A 38 10.20 8.81 -4.56
C ASN A 38 10.20 9.52 -5.91
N ALA A 39 9.73 8.84 -6.97
CA ALA A 39 9.62 9.42 -8.30
C ALA A 39 8.64 10.60 -8.35
N LEU A 40 7.45 10.46 -7.76
CA LEU A 40 6.44 11.52 -7.69
C LEU A 40 6.89 12.68 -6.79
N ALA A 41 7.51 12.41 -5.65
CA ALA A 41 8.04 13.42 -4.74
C ALA A 41 9.15 14.26 -5.41
N ALA A 42 10.02 13.64 -6.19
CA ALA A 42 11.02 14.33 -6.98
C ALA A 42 10.37 15.22 -8.06
N MET A 43 9.30 14.77 -8.69
CA MET A 43 8.56 15.50 -9.72
C MET A 43 7.89 16.77 -9.17
N VAL A 44 7.20 16.67 -8.03
CA VAL A 44 6.47 17.82 -7.45
C VAL A 44 7.35 18.72 -6.58
N GLY A 45 8.51 18.23 -6.14
CA GLY A 45 9.35 18.88 -5.14
C GLY A 45 8.91 18.56 -3.70
N GLY A 46 9.87 18.16 -2.87
CA GLY A 46 9.59 17.57 -1.53
C GLY A 46 8.71 18.42 -0.61
N ARG A 47 8.79 19.77 -0.67
CA ARG A 47 7.95 20.68 0.13
C ARG A 47 6.45 20.63 -0.22
N HIS A 48 6.08 20.07 -1.39
CA HIS A 48 4.71 19.94 -1.86
C HIS A 48 4.13 18.55 -1.61
N VAL A 49 4.85 17.70 -0.90
CA VAL A 49 4.41 16.38 -0.49
C VAL A 49 3.74 16.47 0.88
N SER A 50 2.54 15.90 1.01
CA SER A 50 1.85 15.82 2.31
C SER A 50 2.75 15.13 3.36
N PRO A 51 2.86 15.68 4.57
CA PRO A 51 3.62 15.07 5.66
C PRO A 51 2.94 13.81 6.22
N ILE A 52 1.65 13.63 5.96
CA ILE A 52 0.90 12.45 6.41
C ILE A 52 1.18 11.29 5.46
N ARG A 53 1.99 10.34 5.91
CA ARG A 53 2.43 9.16 5.15
C ARG A 53 1.82 7.85 5.65
N THR A 54 1.28 7.86 6.85
CA THR A 54 0.57 6.73 7.45
C THR A 54 -0.68 7.22 8.19
N HIS A 55 -1.70 6.39 8.23
CA HIS A 55 -2.97 6.71 8.90
C HIS A 55 -2.83 7.06 10.40
N THR A 56 -1.69 6.76 11.02
CA THR A 56 -1.40 7.07 12.42
C THR A 56 -0.64 8.38 12.63
N GLN A 57 -0.25 9.07 11.56
CA GLN A 57 0.55 10.30 11.64
C GLN A 57 -0.30 11.58 11.75
N ALA A 58 -1.56 11.53 11.34
CA ALA A 58 -2.46 12.67 11.55
C ALA A 58 -2.71 12.85 13.06
N PRO A 59 -2.39 14.01 13.66
CA PRO A 59 -2.54 14.20 15.09
C PRO A 59 -4.03 14.40 15.46
N GLY A 60 -4.53 13.61 16.40
CA GLY A 60 -5.91 13.71 16.88
C GLY A 60 -6.94 13.59 15.76
N ASP A 61 -7.83 14.57 15.65
CA ASP A 61 -8.86 14.66 14.62
C ASP A 61 -8.42 15.40 13.36
N ALA A 62 -7.10 15.62 13.19
CA ALA A 62 -6.59 16.30 12.00
C ALA A 62 -6.83 15.46 10.73
N PRO A 63 -7.09 16.11 9.59
CA PRO A 63 -7.37 15.42 8.34
C PRO A 63 -6.18 14.58 7.86
N GLN A 64 -6.48 13.39 7.33
CA GLN A 64 -5.48 12.53 6.67
C GLN A 64 -4.93 13.18 5.39
N MET A 65 -5.74 14.06 4.78
CA MET A 65 -5.42 14.75 3.53
C MET A 65 -5.51 16.27 3.72
N PRO A 66 -4.59 16.89 4.51
CA PRO A 66 -4.60 18.34 4.71
C PRO A 66 -4.45 19.07 3.38
N ALA A 67 -5.17 20.19 3.21
CA ALA A 67 -5.16 20.96 1.96
C ALA A 67 -3.77 21.56 1.65
N GLY A 68 -3.51 21.87 0.37
CA GLY A 68 -2.34 22.64 -0.06
C GLY A 68 -1.13 21.83 -0.49
N TYR A 69 -1.24 20.52 -0.62
CA TYR A 69 -0.16 19.67 -1.13
C TYR A 69 -0.44 19.21 -2.56
N ALA A 70 0.63 19.00 -3.33
CA ALA A 70 0.57 18.48 -4.69
C ALA A 70 0.59 16.95 -4.75
N LEU A 71 1.13 16.31 -3.70
CA LEU A 71 1.21 14.85 -3.61
C LEU A 71 0.77 14.37 -2.24
N TYR A 72 -0.23 13.50 -2.26
CA TYR A 72 -0.65 12.66 -1.14
C TYR A 72 -0.24 11.23 -1.46
N SER A 73 0.66 10.66 -0.69
CA SER A 73 1.21 9.33 -1.00
C SER A 73 1.62 8.62 0.27
N GLY A 74 0.92 7.57 0.64
CA GLY A 74 1.21 6.81 1.86
C GLY A 74 0.18 5.74 2.16
N HIS A 75 0.36 5.09 3.30
CA HIS A 75 -0.59 4.15 3.90
C HIS A 75 -1.63 4.95 4.69
N ILE A 76 -2.46 5.71 3.99
CA ILE A 76 -3.38 6.70 4.55
C ILE A 76 -4.83 6.26 4.39
N ASP A 77 -5.68 6.74 5.28
CA ASP A 77 -7.12 6.67 5.08
C ASP A 77 -7.52 7.73 4.04
N TRP A 78 -8.50 7.41 3.20
CA TRP A 78 -8.89 8.28 2.09
C TRP A 78 -10.39 8.62 2.12
N THR A 79 -10.98 8.60 3.32
CA THR A 79 -12.37 8.97 3.55
C THR A 79 -12.65 10.44 3.24
N GLU A 80 -11.60 11.28 3.21
CA GLU A 80 -11.67 12.71 2.96
C GLU A 80 -11.26 13.08 1.52
N LEU A 81 -11.15 12.11 0.62
CA LEU A 81 -10.68 12.31 -0.75
C LEU A 81 -11.44 13.44 -1.48
N GLU A 82 -12.73 13.54 -1.24
CA GLU A 82 -13.61 14.52 -1.87
C GLU A 82 -13.38 15.96 -1.38
N THR A 83 -12.66 16.17 -0.29
CA THR A 83 -12.29 17.51 0.18
C THR A 83 -11.15 18.14 -0.66
N LEU A 84 -10.42 17.30 -1.41
CA LEU A 84 -9.38 17.76 -2.30
C LEU A 84 -9.97 18.35 -3.62
N PRO A 85 -9.22 19.21 -4.32
CA PRO A 85 -9.66 19.77 -5.60
C PRO A 85 -10.14 18.73 -6.60
N GLY A 86 -11.19 19.02 -7.36
CA GLY A 86 -11.84 18.09 -8.29
C GLY A 86 -10.98 17.65 -9.47
N GLY A 87 -9.91 18.37 -9.80
CA GLY A 87 -8.94 18.01 -10.84
C GLY A 87 -7.88 16.98 -10.40
N ARG A 88 -7.96 16.45 -9.18
CA ARG A 88 -7.02 15.47 -8.65
C ARG A 88 -6.87 14.24 -9.55
N PHE A 89 -5.72 13.61 -9.45
CA PHE A 89 -5.47 12.30 -10.06
C PHE A 89 -5.23 11.26 -8.96
N THR A 90 -6.23 10.43 -8.75
CA THR A 90 -6.21 9.39 -7.71
C THR A 90 -5.91 8.04 -8.33
N PHE A 91 -4.91 7.34 -7.81
CA PHE A 91 -4.58 6.01 -8.30
C PHE A 91 -4.05 5.09 -7.19
N THR A 92 -4.10 3.80 -7.46
CA THR A 92 -3.45 2.77 -6.66
C THR A 92 -2.77 1.73 -7.54
N VAL A 93 -1.91 0.92 -6.93
CA VAL A 93 -1.23 -0.20 -7.59
C VAL A 93 -1.56 -1.47 -6.85
N LEU A 94 -2.03 -2.49 -7.58
CA LEU A 94 -2.30 -3.81 -7.07
C LEU A 94 -1.24 -4.80 -7.55
N ARG A 95 -1.01 -5.80 -6.75
CA ARG A 95 -0.15 -6.95 -7.01
C ARG A 95 -0.94 -8.21 -6.73
N ASP A 96 -0.54 -9.36 -7.27
CA ASP A 96 -1.06 -10.65 -6.82
C ASP A 96 -1.13 -10.67 -5.28
N PRO A 97 -2.33 -10.85 -4.67
CA PRO A 97 -2.51 -10.73 -3.24
C PRO A 97 -1.73 -11.80 -2.45
N ARG A 98 -1.51 -12.98 -3.01
CA ARG A 98 -0.67 -14.02 -2.43
C ARG A 98 0.78 -13.55 -2.34
N GLU A 99 1.29 -13.00 -3.44
CA GLU A 99 2.64 -12.42 -3.47
C GLU A 99 2.77 -11.19 -2.56
N ARG A 100 1.71 -10.39 -2.40
CA ARG A 100 1.68 -9.29 -1.44
C ARG A 100 1.80 -9.81 0.01
N ILE A 101 1.00 -10.81 0.37
CA ILE A 101 1.03 -11.46 1.68
C ILE A 101 2.44 -11.97 1.99
N ALA A 102 3.00 -12.78 1.08
CA ALA A 102 4.33 -13.34 1.25
C ALA A 102 5.42 -12.26 1.32
N SER A 103 5.32 -11.23 0.46
CA SER A 103 6.25 -10.10 0.47
C SER A 103 6.21 -9.32 1.78
N PHE A 104 5.02 -9.18 2.40
CA PHE A 104 4.90 -8.47 3.66
C PHE A 104 5.44 -9.29 4.83
N TYR A 105 5.14 -10.58 4.87
CA TYR A 105 5.71 -11.50 5.86
C TYR A 105 7.24 -11.50 5.84
N PHE A 106 7.85 -11.74 4.68
CA PHE A 106 9.31 -11.78 4.57
C PHE A 106 9.97 -10.42 4.79
N PHE A 107 9.29 -9.33 4.49
CA PHE A 107 9.77 -7.99 4.82
C PHE A 107 9.83 -7.78 6.34
N LEU A 108 8.74 -8.10 7.07
CA LEU A 108 8.70 -7.97 8.52
C LEU A 108 9.70 -8.91 9.20
N LEU A 109 9.87 -10.13 8.68
CA LEU A 109 10.87 -11.08 9.16
C LEU A 109 12.29 -10.49 9.03
N LYS A 110 12.64 -9.98 7.85
CA LYS A 110 13.94 -9.34 7.61
C LYS A 110 14.15 -8.11 8.52
N GLU A 111 13.14 -7.28 8.68
CA GLU A 111 13.20 -6.13 9.58
C GLU A 111 13.41 -6.56 11.04
N ALA A 112 12.80 -7.66 11.44
CA ALA A 112 12.97 -8.22 12.78
C ALA A 112 14.36 -8.82 12.99
N GLU A 113 14.90 -9.53 12.00
CA GLU A 113 16.24 -10.11 12.01
C GLU A 113 17.36 -9.05 12.09
N ALA A 114 17.08 -7.82 11.63
CA ALA A 114 18.03 -6.70 11.66
C ALA A 114 18.06 -5.96 13.01
N LEU A 115 17.12 -6.24 13.94
CA LEU A 115 17.07 -5.60 15.25
C LEU A 115 17.93 -6.36 16.27
N ASP A 116 18.61 -5.61 17.13
CA ASP A 116 19.24 -6.18 18.31
C ASP A 116 18.19 -6.61 19.35
N ARG A 117 18.66 -7.34 20.38
CA ARG A 117 17.80 -7.88 21.43
C ARG A 117 17.03 -6.80 22.19
N ASP A 118 17.70 -5.69 22.50
CA ASP A 118 17.10 -4.62 23.30
C ASP A 118 16.02 -3.87 22.50
N ALA A 119 16.26 -3.66 21.20
CA ALA A 119 15.25 -3.10 20.30
C ALA A 119 14.04 -4.02 20.13
N LEU A 120 14.23 -5.35 20.08
CA LEU A 120 13.14 -6.32 20.00
C LEU A 120 12.23 -6.33 21.24
N GLU A 121 12.76 -5.99 22.41
CA GLU A 121 11.98 -5.94 23.66
C GLU A 121 11.12 -4.67 23.78
N ARG A 122 11.30 -3.68 22.91
CA ARG A 122 10.49 -2.46 22.92
C ARG A 122 9.05 -2.73 22.48
N PRO A 123 8.04 -2.08 23.12
CA PRO A 123 6.63 -2.32 22.83
C PRO A 123 6.25 -2.14 21.33
N GLU A 124 6.83 -1.15 20.65
CA GLU A 124 6.60 -0.88 19.23
C GLU A 124 7.08 -2.00 18.30
N ASN A 125 8.02 -2.83 18.77
CA ASN A 125 8.55 -3.97 18.02
C ASN A 125 7.93 -5.33 18.41
N HIS A 126 6.87 -5.33 19.22
CA HIS A 126 6.21 -6.56 19.66
C HIS A 126 5.84 -7.50 18.52
N GLY A 127 5.27 -6.99 17.41
CA GLY A 127 4.96 -7.78 16.23
C GLY A 127 6.18 -8.38 15.55
N LYS A 128 7.32 -7.65 15.54
CA LYS A 128 8.60 -8.13 15.02
C LYS A 128 9.22 -9.21 15.92
N LYS A 129 9.04 -9.09 17.23
CA LYS A 129 9.45 -10.13 18.18
C LYS A 129 8.65 -11.42 17.93
N LEU A 130 7.35 -11.32 17.75
CA LEU A 130 6.48 -12.48 17.51
C LEU A 130 6.83 -13.24 16.22
N ILE A 131 7.18 -12.54 15.13
CA ILE A 131 7.52 -13.20 13.86
C ILE A 131 8.83 -14.00 13.95
N LEU A 132 9.76 -13.61 14.83
CA LEU A 132 10.99 -14.38 15.09
C LEU A 132 10.78 -15.57 16.02
N GLN A 133 9.85 -15.46 16.97
CA GLN A 133 9.64 -16.46 18.02
C GLN A 133 8.66 -17.55 17.64
N ARG A 134 7.93 -17.40 16.53
CA ARG A 134 6.85 -18.30 16.13
C ARG A 134 7.13 -18.93 14.78
N SER A 135 6.59 -20.14 14.59
CA SER A 135 6.43 -20.68 13.25
C SER A 135 5.55 -19.74 12.39
N ALA A 136 5.62 -19.86 11.08
CA ALA A 136 4.76 -19.06 10.20
C ALA A 136 3.27 -19.35 10.47
N GLU A 137 2.90 -20.59 10.74
CA GLU A 137 1.53 -20.96 11.06
C GLU A 137 1.04 -20.32 12.37
N GLU A 138 1.85 -20.37 13.43
CA GLU A 138 1.55 -19.68 14.69
C GLU A 138 1.52 -18.15 14.55
N TYR A 139 2.33 -17.59 13.65
CA TYR A 139 2.28 -16.16 13.33
C TYR A 139 0.95 -15.75 12.72
N PHE A 140 0.45 -16.51 11.74
CA PHE A 140 -0.79 -16.16 11.04
C PHE A 140 -2.06 -16.49 11.83
N PHE A 141 -2.07 -17.61 12.58
CA PHE A 141 -3.27 -18.17 13.16
C PHE A 141 -3.24 -18.28 14.69
N GLY A 142 -2.07 -18.10 15.29
CA GLY A 142 -1.90 -18.12 16.74
C GLY A 142 -1.84 -16.74 17.37
N GLY A 143 -1.82 -16.70 18.71
CA GLY A 143 -1.54 -15.50 19.47
C GLY A 143 -2.73 -14.80 20.09
N PRO A 144 -2.46 -13.69 20.83
CA PRO A 144 -3.50 -12.96 21.52
C PRO A 144 -4.40 -12.19 20.54
N ALA A 145 -5.63 -11.88 20.97
CA ALA A 145 -6.66 -11.25 20.14
C ALA A 145 -6.19 -9.97 19.43
N GLY A 146 -5.43 -9.11 20.12
CA GLY A 146 -4.89 -7.87 19.52
C GLY A 146 -3.90 -8.12 18.37
N PHE A 147 -3.09 -9.18 18.48
CA PHE A 147 -2.19 -9.57 17.41
C PHE A 147 -2.95 -10.22 16.23
N ASN A 148 -3.96 -11.02 16.52
CA ASN A 148 -4.83 -11.58 15.47
C ASN A 148 -5.57 -10.47 14.71
N ALA A 149 -6.00 -9.40 15.38
CA ALA A 149 -6.56 -8.23 14.71
C ALA A 149 -5.56 -7.59 13.74
N PHE A 150 -4.29 -7.42 14.15
CA PHE A 150 -3.23 -6.94 13.26
C PHE A 150 -3.05 -7.84 12.03
N ILE A 151 -3.01 -9.18 12.22
CA ILE A 151 -2.92 -10.14 11.10
C ILE A 151 -4.09 -9.97 10.14
N ARG A 152 -5.31 -9.94 10.68
CA ARG A 152 -6.51 -9.77 9.86
C ARG A 152 -6.52 -8.44 9.10
N ASP A 153 -6.15 -7.33 9.73
CA ASP A 153 -6.14 -6.01 9.11
C ASP A 153 -5.10 -5.88 7.99
N HIS A 154 -3.97 -6.62 8.05
CA HIS A 154 -2.87 -6.43 7.12
C HIS A 154 -2.73 -7.51 6.06
N TYR A 155 -3.33 -8.70 6.28
CA TYR A 155 -3.16 -9.83 5.38
C TYR A 155 -4.46 -10.33 4.77
N ASP A 156 -5.56 -10.41 5.54
CA ASP A 156 -6.79 -11.07 5.17
C ASP A 156 -7.66 -10.17 4.28
N ASN A 157 -7.68 -10.46 2.97
CA ASN A 157 -8.46 -9.74 1.96
C ASN A 157 -8.32 -8.22 2.10
N PHE A 158 -7.05 -7.79 2.12
CA PHE A 158 -6.69 -6.40 2.43
C PHE A 158 -7.24 -5.40 1.42
N TYR A 159 -7.21 -5.72 0.12
CA TYR A 159 -7.70 -4.82 -0.92
C TYR A 159 -9.21 -4.58 -0.78
N VAL A 160 -9.96 -5.68 -0.59
CA VAL A 160 -11.40 -5.60 -0.32
C VAL A 160 -11.67 -4.73 0.90
N SER A 161 -10.97 -4.97 2.02
CA SER A 161 -11.16 -4.21 3.25
C SER A 161 -10.81 -2.74 3.08
N TYR A 162 -9.66 -2.43 2.48
CA TYR A 162 -9.17 -1.07 2.27
C TYR A 162 -10.07 -0.26 1.31
N LEU A 163 -10.49 -0.86 0.21
CA LEU A 163 -11.36 -0.19 -0.74
C LEU A 163 -12.80 -0.07 -0.21
N ALA A 164 -13.33 -1.09 0.47
CA ALA A 164 -14.68 -1.04 1.02
C ALA A 164 -14.85 0.00 2.14
N THR A 165 -13.80 0.23 2.95
CA THR A 165 -13.89 1.14 4.10
C THR A 165 -13.19 2.47 3.87
N ARG A 166 -12.32 2.56 2.87
CA ARG A 166 -11.44 3.69 2.59
C ARG A 166 -10.44 3.95 3.74
N LYS A 167 -10.19 2.91 4.59
CA LYS A 167 -9.33 2.97 5.77
C LYS A 167 -8.34 1.81 5.81
N MET A 168 -7.12 2.10 6.27
CA MET A 168 -6.06 1.10 6.44
C MET A 168 -6.41 0.01 7.46
N ARG A 169 -7.21 0.34 8.47
CA ARG A 169 -7.69 -0.57 9.52
C ARG A 169 -9.21 -0.57 9.63
N GLY A 170 -9.88 -0.57 8.49
CA GLY A 170 -11.34 -0.48 8.42
C GLY A 170 -12.08 -1.80 8.60
N ARG A 171 -11.39 -2.95 8.70
CA ARG A 171 -12.02 -4.27 8.78
C ARG A 171 -13.10 -4.40 9.85
N PRO A 172 -12.99 -3.82 11.07
CA PRO A 172 -14.07 -3.87 12.06
C PRO A 172 -15.41 -3.33 11.59
N GLU A 173 -15.40 -2.37 10.66
CA GLU A 173 -16.63 -1.79 10.07
C GLU A 173 -17.35 -2.76 9.12
N LEU A 174 -16.70 -3.84 8.71
CA LEU A 174 -17.22 -4.83 7.79
C LEU A 174 -17.74 -6.09 8.48
N ARG A 175 -17.74 -6.13 9.82
CA ARG A 175 -18.05 -7.36 10.59
C ARG A 175 -19.40 -7.96 10.25
N ASP A 176 -20.41 -7.12 10.04
CA ASP A 176 -21.79 -7.53 9.82
C ASP A 176 -22.12 -7.76 8.33
N LEU A 177 -21.15 -7.58 7.43
CA LEU A 177 -21.31 -7.78 6.01
C LEU A 177 -20.82 -9.16 5.58
N THR A 178 -21.54 -9.78 4.66
CA THR A 178 -21.07 -10.99 3.96
C THR A 178 -19.86 -10.69 3.06
N ALA A 179 -19.13 -11.71 2.61
CA ALA A 179 -18.02 -11.55 1.68
C ALA A 179 -18.46 -10.83 0.38
N ALA A 180 -19.60 -11.23 -0.19
CA ALA A 180 -20.16 -10.60 -1.38
C ALA A 180 -20.49 -9.10 -1.15
N GLN A 181 -21.10 -8.75 -0.01
CA GLN A 181 -21.41 -7.35 0.31
C GLN A 181 -20.14 -6.51 0.49
N ARG A 182 -19.09 -7.06 1.07
CA ARG A 182 -17.78 -6.39 1.19
C ARG A 182 -17.17 -6.12 -0.17
N LEU A 183 -17.22 -7.11 -1.05
CA LEU A 183 -16.72 -7.01 -2.42
C LEU A 183 -17.49 -5.94 -3.21
N GLU A 184 -18.82 -5.95 -3.19
CA GLU A 184 -19.64 -4.93 -3.87
C GLU A 184 -19.34 -3.52 -3.35
N LYS A 185 -19.16 -3.37 -2.03
CA LYS A 185 -18.81 -2.08 -1.44
C LYS A 185 -17.40 -1.63 -1.87
N ALA A 186 -16.44 -2.55 -1.97
CA ALA A 186 -15.11 -2.27 -2.48
C ALA A 186 -15.16 -1.80 -3.94
N LEU A 187 -15.87 -2.54 -4.80
CA LEU A 187 -16.07 -2.19 -6.21
C LEU A 187 -16.74 -0.83 -6.38
N ALA A 188 -17.79 -0.54 -5.61
CA ALA A 188 -18.47 0.77 -5.67
C ALA A 188 -17.51 1.93 -5.38
N ASN A 189 -16.63 1.78 -4.38
CA ASN A 189 -15.68 2.82 -4.01
C ASN A 189 -14.54 3.02 -5.02
N THR A 190 -14.30 2.07 -5.94
CA THR A 190 -13.30 2.27 -7.00
C THR A 190 -13.69 3.38 -7.98
N SER A 191 -14.97 3.78 -8.04
CA SER A 191 -15.43 4.94 -8.81
C SER A 191 -14.76 6.27 -8.41
N HIS A 192 -14.18 6.35 -7.21
CA HIS A 192 -13.42 7.51 -6.73
C HIS A 192 -11.92 7.46 -7.13
N ILE A 193 -11.48 6.39 -7.81
CA ILE A 193 -10.09 6.15 -8.20
C ILE A 193 -9.98 6.22 -9.72
N ASP A 194 -9.19 7.16 -10.23
CA ASP A 194 -9.06 7.37 -11.68
C ASP A 194 -8.36 6.20 -12.38
N ARG A 195 -7.38 5.55 -11.70
CA ARG A 195 -6.62 4.43 -12.25
C ARG A 195 -6.24 3.40 -11.18
N ILE A 196 -6.38 2.14 -11.53
CA ILE A 196 -5.88 1.00 -10.75
C ILE A 196 -4.90 0.24 -11.65
N TYR A 197 -3.62 0.29 -11.32
CA TYR A 197 -2.58 -0.36 -12.13
C TYR A 197 -2.20 -1.71 -11.54
N PRO A 198 -1.97 -2.75 -12.35
CA PRO A 198 -1.20 -3.90 -11.90
C PRO A 198 0.27 -3.50 -11.69
N ILE A 199 0.98 -4.18 -10.81
CA ILE A 199 2.41 -3.94 -10.60
C ILE A 199 3.25 -4.19 -11.87
N SER A 200 2.75 -5.03 -12.79
CA SER A 200 3.32 -5.25 -14.12
C SER A 200 3.09 -4.07 -15.07
N GLY A 201 2.11 -3.21 -14.78
CA GLY A 201 1.66 -2.10 -15.62
C GLY A 201 2.26 -0.74 -15.25
N LEU A 202 3.38 -0.67 -14.53
CA LEU A 202 3.99 0.62 -14.12
C LEU A 202 4.44 1.50 -15.29
N GLY A 203 4.72 0.92 -16.46
CA GLY A 203 4.97 1.69 -17.69
C GLY A 203 3.74 2.51 -18.13
N GLN A 204 2.52 2.01 -17.90
CA GLN A 204 1.31 2.78 -18.17
C GLN A 204 1.15 3.94 -17.16
N LEU A 205 1.52 3.74 -15.90
CA LEU A 205 1.58 4.84 -14.92
C LEU A 205 2.53 5.96 -15.37
N GLU A 206 3.72 5.60 -15.87
CA GLU A 206 4.68 6.58 -16.40
C GLU A 206 4.09 7.37 -17.57
N ALA A 207 3.42 6.69 -18.50
CA ALA A 207 2.76 7.30 -19.64
C ALA A 207 1.61 8.23 -19.23
N ASP A 208 0.75 7.81 -18.30
CA ASP A 208 -0.38 8.60 -17.82
C ASP A 208 0.09 9.86 -17.07
N ILE A 209 1.15 9.77 -16.27
CA ILE A 209 1.79 10.93 -15.61
C ILE A 209 2.35 11.90 -16.65
N ALA A 210 3.05 11.40 -17.67
CA ALA A 210 3.59 12.24 -18.74
C ALA A 210 2.50 12.97 -19.51
N ALA A 211 1.42 12.25 -19.89
CA ALA A 211 0.29 12.81 -20.63
C ALA A 211 -0.47 13.86 -19.81
N ARG A 212 -0.71 13.60 -18.52
CA ARG A 212 -1.54 14.47 -17.67
C ARG A 212 -0.80 15.68 -17.13
N PHE A 213 0.47 15.50 -16.77
CA PHE A 213 1.25 16.52 -16.06
C PHE A 213 2.44 17.08 -16.85
N GLY A 214 2.69 16.58 -18.06
CA GLY A 214 3.83 17.01 -18.89
C GLY A 214 5.20 16.68 -18.26
N ALA A 215 5.26 15.76 -17.30
CA ALA A 215 6.46 15.40 -16.55
C ALA A 215 6.77 13.92 -16.71
N GLN A 216 8.06 13.60 -16.83
CA GLN A 216 8.51 12.22 -16.90
C GLN A 216 8.93 11.70 -15.51
N ILE A 217 8.47 10.52 -15.14
CA ILE A 217 8.95 9.78 -13.99
C ILE A 217 9.52 8.44 -14.46
N SER A 218 10.43 7.85 -13.68
CA SER A 218 10.95 6.50 -13.94
C SER A 218 10.70 5.62 -12.73
N VAL A 219 9.81 4.65 -12.88
CA VAL A 219 9.47 3.66 -11.84
C VAL A 219 9.70 2.22 -12.31
N THR A 220 9.77 1.98 -13.61
CA THR A 220 10.01 0.66 -14.20
C THR A 220 11.47 0.21 -14.11
N GLY A 221 12.41 1.16 -14.14
CA GLY A 221 13.86 0.91 -14.10
C GLY A 221 14.48 0.87 -12.70
N THR A 222 13.78 1.37 -11.67
CA THR A 222 14.35 1.60 -10.34
C THR A 222 13.53 0.82 -9.29
N TYR A 223 14.15 -0.19 -8.67
CA TYR A 223 13.54 -0.90 -7.54
C TYR A 223 14.27 -0.56 -6.25
N VAL A 224 13.67 0.32 -5.45
CA VAL A 224 14.05 0.54 -4.06
C VAL A 224 13.46 -0.61 -3.23
N ASN A 225 14.29 -1.35 -2.50
CA ASN A 225 13.87 -2.50 -1.68
C ASN A 225 13.45 -3.79 -2.43
N ALA A 226 14.02 -4.08 -3.60
CA ALA A 226 14.08 -5.46 -4.05
C ALA A 226 14.85 -6.25 -2.97
N GLY A 227 14.16 -7.07 -2.17
CA GLY A 227 14.80 -7.94 -1.18
C GLY A 227 15.82 -8.87 -1.85
N PRO A 228 16.57 -9.68 -1.06
CA PRO A 228 17.65 -10.55 -1.58
C PRO A 228 17.20 -11.63 -2.57
N MET A 229 15.89 -11.71 -2.84
CA MET A 229 15.33 -12.64 -3.81
C MET A 229 15.26 -12.01 -5.19
N ALA A 230 15.72 -12.74 -6.20
CA ALA A 230 15.59 -12.35 -7.60
C ALA A 230 14.14 -11.97 -7.94
N ARG A 231 13.99 -10.97 -8.82
CA ARG A 231 12.72 -10.35 -9.23
C ARG A 231 11.67 -11.37 -9.73
N GLU A 232 12.14 -12.47 -10.29
CA GLU A 232 11.38 -13.53 -10.94
C GLU A 232 10.96 -14.67 -9.99
N GLN A 233 11.41 -14.65 -8.73
CA GLN A 233 11.07 -15.72 -7.79
C GLN A 233 9.79 -15.38 -7.01
N SER A 234 8.76 -16.22 -7.22
CA SER A 234 7.54 -16.19 -6.40
C SER A 234 7.89 -16.47 -4.93
N ARG A 235 7.37 -15.61 -4.05
CA ARG A 235 7.53 -15.74 -2.59
C ARG A 235 6.44 -16.60 -1.97
N TRP A 236 5.31 -16.71 -2.65
CA TRP A 236 4.15 -17.44 -2.13
C TRP A 236 4.45 -18.92 -1.83
N PRO A 237 5.04 -19.71 -2.75
CA PRO A 237 5.38 -21.09 -2.45
C PRO A 237 6.35 -21.22 -1.26
N LYS A 238 7.28 -20.27 -1.11
CA LYS A 238 8.22 -20.27 0.03
C LYS A 238 7.51 -20.01 1.36
N LEU A 239 6.48 -19.18 1.36
CA LEU A 239 5.66 -18.94 2.54
C LEU A 239 4.81 -20.17 2.85
N LEU A 240 4.13 -20.75 1.86
CA LEU A 240 3.33 -21.97 2.04
C LEU A 240 4.15 -23.14 2.61
N ASN A 241 5.40 -23.29 2.17
CA ASN A 241 6.31 -24.32 2.70
C ASN A 241 6.69 -24.10 4.19
N ARG A 242 6.43 -22.91 4.75
CA ARG A 242 6.59 -22.63 6.18
C ARG A 242 5.34 -22.90 7.01
N ILE A 243 4.21 -23.19 6.36
CA ILE A 243 2.95 -23.58 7.01
C ILE A 243 2.92 -25.10 7.11
N ALA A 244 2.85 -25.62 8.33
CA ALA A 244 3.03 -27.04 8.60
C ALA A 244 1.82 -27.88 8.15
N THR A 245 0.59 -27.37 8.37
CA THR A 245 -0.63 -28.14 8.16
C THR A 245 -1.33 -27.77 6.84
N ASP A 246 -2.03 -28.73 6.23
CA ASP A 246 -2.84 -28.47 5.03
C ASP A 246 -3.99 -27.51 5.34
N ARG A 247 -4.56 -27.59 6.53
CA ARG A 247 -5.56 -26.62 7.00
C ARG A 247 -4.98 -25.22 7.08
N GLY A 248 -3.82 -25.03 7.68
CA GLY A 248 -3.16 -23.72 7.75
C GLY A 248 -2.85 -23.15 6.36
N ARG A 249 -2.48 -24.01 5.40
CA ARG A 249 -2.30 -23.58 3.98
C ARG A 249 -3.61 -23.11 3.38
N ALA A 250 -4.70 -23.88 3.55
CA ALA A 250 -6.02 -23.49 3.06
C ALA A 250 -6.52 -22.19 3.73
N ASP A 251 -6.36 -22.06 5.05
CA ASP A 251 -6.73 -20.82 5.77
C ASP A 251 -5.91 -19.61 5.30
N LEU A 252 -4.64 -19.80 4.91
CA LEU A 252 -3.81 -18.74 4.37
C LEU A 252 -4.18 -18.38 2.91
N GLU A 253 -4.56 -19.36 2.09
CA GLU A 253 -5.11 -19.10 0.74
C GLU A 253 -6.40 -18.28 0.82
N ALA A 254 -7.29 -18.57 1.78
CA ALA A 254 -8.53 -17.82 1.98
C ALA A 254 -8.29 -16.32 2.28
N PHE A 255 -7.10 -15.93 2.78
CA PHE A 255 -6.73 -14.53 2.97
C PHE A 255 -6.57 -13.75 1.66
N ALA A 256 -6.47 -14.43 0.53
CA ALA A 256 -6.30 -13.82 -0.78
C ALA A 256 -7.54 -13.93 -1.68
N GLU A 257 -8.51 -14.80 -1.36
CA GLU A 257 -9.62 -15.15 -2.26
C GLU A 257 -10.46 -13.94 -2.68
N GLY A 258 -10.91 -13.14 -1.72
CA GLY A 258 -11.71 -11.95 -2.02
C GLY A 258 -10.92 -10.87 -2.78
N ASP A 259 -9.62 -10.73 -2.49
CA ASP A 259 -8.74 -9.80 -3.22
C ASP A 259 -8.50 -10.28 -4.66
N LEU A 260 -8.39 -11.59 -4.90
CA LEU A 260 -8.29 -12.17 -6.25
C LEU A 260 -9.58 -11.94 -7.04
N GLU A 261 -10.75 -12.20 -6.43
CA GLU A 261 -12.04 -11.94 -7.06
C GLU A 261 -12.24 -10.46 -7.38
N LEU A 262 -11.82 -9.56 -6.46
CA LEU A 262 -11.84 -8.12 -6.69
C LEU A 262 -11.00 -7.74 -7.91
N MET A 263 -9.77 -8.25 -8.01
CA MET A 263 -8.86 -7.96 -9.13
C MET A 263 -9.40 -8.50 -10.46
N GLU A 264 -9.98 -9.69 -10.46
CA GLU A 264 -10.65 -10.26 -11.63
C GLU A 264 -11.78 -9.37 -12.12
N ARG A 265 -12.68 -8.95 -11.22
CA ARG A 265 -13.81 -8.06 -11.55
C ARG A 265 -13.38 -6.66 -11.99
N LEU A 266 -12.22 -6.19 -11.57
CA LEU A 266 -11.61 -4.94 -12.02
C LEU A 266 -10.84 -5.09 -13.35
N GLY A 267 -10.66 -6.31 -13.88
CA GLY A 267 -9.84 -6.57 -15.07
C GLY A 267 -8.34 -6.30 -14.83
N VAL A 268 -7.87 -6.37 -13.59
CA VAL A 268 -6.47 -6.13 -13.21
C VAL A 268 -5.73 -7.46 -13.13
N SER A 269 -4.98 -7.79 -14.17
CA SER A 269 -4.12 -9.00 -14.22
C SER A 269 -2.71 -8.68 -13.72
N THR A 270 -2.08 -9.62 -12.99
CA THR A 270 -0.70 -9.49 -12.45
C THR A 270 0.29 -10.38 -13.20
#